data_9a93a779a3e2013baebad3dc36359960
#
_entry.id   9a93a779a3e2013baebad3dc36359960
#
_cell.length_a   1.000
_cell.length_b   1.000
_cell.length_c   1.000
_cell.angle_alpha   90.00
_cell.angle_beta   90.00
_cell.angle_gamma   90.00
#
_symmetry.space_group_name_H-M   'P 1'
#
loop_
_entity.id
_entity.type
_entity.pdbx_description
1 polymer ?
#
loop_
_entity_poly.entity_id
_entity_poly.type
_entity_poly.pdbx_seq_one_letter_code
_entity_poly.pdbx_strand_id
1 'polypeptide(L)'
;MIFFGAETGNDAILKQMDKGGTQSGEQIKKFAARMKRFDIIPEYSFVLGLPADTPEKVMQQIDEDIQFIKQIKEINPDTEIIIYVYSPVPTEGSELYNEVQKTGFRFPENLEDWLDPQWANFDLRKNPLTPWLKPEMVDKILNFETVLNAQFPTLSDYKLTSFQRKTMQKISSVRYKKGIYKLPYELKALQKFWLKYRRPEVEGFYTE
;
A
#
# COMPACT_ATOMS: atom_id res chain seq x y z
N MET A 1 -13.72 -0.06 -14.05
CA MET A 1 -12.51 -0.15 -13.22
C MET A 1 -11.78 -1.43 -13.54
N ILE A 2 -10.45 -1.42 -13.59
CA ILE A 2 -9.61 -2.60 -13.89
C ILE A 2 -8.47 -2.64 -12.86
N PHE A 3 -8.31 -3.79 -12.19
CA PHE A 3 -7.27 -4.01 -11.18
C PHE A 3 -5.94 -4.43 -11.82
N PHE A 4 -4.83 -3.90 -11.27
CA PHE A 4 -3.46 -4.21 -11.68
C PHE A 4 -2.53 -4.27 -10.47
N GLY A 5 -1.71 -5.30 -10.39
CA GLY A 5 -0.60 -5.36 -9.44
C GLY A 5 0.57 -4.49 -9.94
N ALA A 6 0.69 -3.28 -9.43
CA ALA A 6 1.83 -2.40 -9.71
C ALA A 6 3.04 -2.75 -8.83
N GLU A 7 2.79 -3.21 -7.63
CA GLU A 7 3.70 -3.63 -6.57
C GLU A 7 4.62 -2.50 -6.09
N THR A 8 5.45 -1.93 -6.95
CA THR A 8 6.40 -0.84 -6.65
C THR A 8 6.71 -0.03 -7.90
N GLY A 9 7.24 1.16 -7.72
CA GLY A 9 7.81 1.97 -8.81
C GLY A 9 9.29 1.71 -9.09
N ASN A 10 9.94 0.86 -8.29
CA ASN A 10 11.36 0.58 -8.39
C ASN A 10 11.63 -0.64 -9.27
N ASP A 11 12.29 -0.42 -10.42
CA ASP A 11 12.55 -1.45 -11.42
C ASP A 11 13.45 -2.59 -10.90
N ALA A 12 14.37 -2.32 -9.96
CA ALA A 12 15.21 -3.35 -9.37
C ALA A 12 14.38 -4.29 -8.48
N ILE A 13 13.45 -3.74 -7.71
CA ILE A 13 12.53 -4.51 -6.88
C ILE A 13 11.54 -5.30 -7.76
N LEU A 14 11.00 -4.69 -8.81
CA LEU A 14 10.13 -5.39 -9.77
C LEU A 14 10.82 -6.62 -10.36
N LYS A 15 12.12 -6.52 -10.63
CA LYS A 15 12.92 -7.65 -11.11
C LYS A 15 13.08 -8.74 -10.05
N GLN A 16 13.32 -8.37 -8.79
CA GLN A 16 13.41 -9.34 -7.67
C GLN A 16 12.07 -10.07 -7.43
N MET A 17 10.96 -9.37 -7.65
CA MET A 17 9.61 -9.95 -7.52
C MET A 17 9.24 -10.85 -8.70
N ASP A 18 10.14 -11.04 -9.64
CA ASP A 18 9.96 -11.87 -10.86
C ASP A 18 8.67 -11.57 -11.62
N LYS A 19 8.41 -10.28 -11.82
CA LYS A 19 7.28 -9.83 -12.66
C LYS A 19 7.56 -10.04 -14.16
N GLY A 20 8.36 -11.07 -14.48
CA GLY A 20 8.63 -11.54 -15.86
C GLY A 20 9.37 -10.53 -16.73
N GLY A 21 10.05 -9.53 -16.16
CA GLY A 21 10.80 -8.51 -16.91
C GLY A 21 9.95 -7.63 -17.82
N THR A 22 8.62 -7.75 -17.75
CA THR A 22 7.68 -7.03 -18.62
C THR A 22 7.11 -5.76 -18.02
N GLN A 23 7.35 -5.50 -16.72
CA GLN A 23 6.82 -4.36 -16.00
C GLN A 23 7.95 -3.45 -15.51
N SER A 24 7.79 -2.16 -15.73
CA SER A 24 8.67 -1.11 -15.19
C SER A 24 7.86 0.07 -14.67
N GLY A 25 8.46 0.88 -13.80
CA GLY A 25 7.80 2.09 -13.29
C GLY A 25 7.37 3.03 -14.43
N GLU A 26 8.15 3.13 -15.48
CA GLU A 26 7.79 3.95 -16.64
C GLU A 26 6.59 3.37 -17.41
N GLN A 27 6.50 2.06 -17.54
CA GLN A 27 5.33 1.40 -18.16
C GLN A 27 4.07 1.58 -17.33
N ILE A 28 4.16 1.50 -15.99
CA ILE A 28 3.03 1.76 -15.09
C ILE A 28 2.52 3.19 -15.28
N LYS A 29 3.41 4.19 -15.36
CA LYS A 29 3.04 5.59 -15.63
C LYS A 29 2.37 5.77 -17.00
N LYS A 30 2.96 5.21 -18.05
CA LYS A 30 2.38 5.24 -19.41
C LYS A 30 1.01 4.60 -19.45
N PHE A 31 0.84 3.51 -18.72
CA PHE A 31 -0.44 2.81 -18.65
C PHE A 31 -1.50 3.64 -17.91
N ALA A 32 -1.16 4.29 -16.79
CA ALA A 32 -2.05 5.20 -16.10
C ALA A 32 -2.52 6.36 -16.99
N ALA A 33 -1.59 6.96 -17.78
CA ALA A 33 -1.91 7.98 -18.74
C ALA A 33 -2.82 7.49 -19.89
N ARG A 34 -2.56 6.25 -20.35
CA ARG A 34 -3.39 5.62 -21.39
C ARG A 34 -4.80 5.35 -20.91
N MET A 35 -4.96 4.82 -19.69
CA MET A 35 -6.28 4.56 -19.08
C MET A 35 -7.11 5.82 -18.97
N LYS A 36 -6.49 6.93 -18.53
CA LYS A 36 -7.15 8.25 -18.49
C LYS A 36 -7.73 8.66 -19.83
N ARG A 37 -7.01 8.43 -20.93
CA ARG A 37 -7.47 8.78 -22.29
C ARG A 37 -8.70 8.01 -22.74
N PHE A 38 -8.93 6.82 -22.17
CA PHE A 38 -10.08 5.96 -22.48
C PHE A 38 -11.18 6.03 -21.43
N ASP A 39 -11.07 6.93 -20.46
CA ASP A 39 -12.00 7.05 -19.32
C ASP A 39 -12.15 5.75 -18.54
N ILE A 40 -11.05 4.99 -18.46
CA ILE A 40 -10.96 3.75 -17.68
C ILE A 40 -10.22 4.04 -16.38
N ILE A 41 -10.83 3.67 -15.26
CA ILE A 41 -10.23 3.82 -13.93
C ILE A 41 -9.35 2.61 -13.67
N PRO A 42 -8.02 2.78 -13.58
CA PRO A 42 -7.14 1.74 -13.10
C PRO A 42 -7.18 1.72 -11.57
N GLU A 43 -7.16 0.52 -10.99
CA GLU A 43 -6.92 0.29 -9.57
C GLU A 43 -5.57 -0.40 -9.43
N TYR A 44 -4.61 0.26 -8.81
CA TYR A 44 -3.27 -0.27 -8.60
C TYR A 44 -3.05 -0.69 -7.16
N SER A 45 -2.57 -1.92 -6.96
CA SER A 45 -1.99 -2.35 -5.68
C SER A 45 -0.50 -2.05 -5.62
N PHE A 46 -0.08 -1.50 -4.49
CA PHE A 46 1.32 -1.29 -4.13
C PHE A 46 1.65 -2.05 -2.86
N VAL A 47 2.87 -2.61 -2.82
CA VAL A 47 3.38 -3.35 -1.66
C VAL A 47 4.61 -2.61 -1.14
N LEU A 48 4.49 -1.98 0.01
CA LEU A 48 5.53 -1.16 0.63
C LEU A 48 6.20 -1.88 1.79
N GLY A 49 7.47 -1.55 2.03
CA GLY A 49 8.20 -2.07 3.18
C GLY A 49 8.80 -3.45 2.95
N LEU A 50 9.29 -3.72 1.74
CA LEU A 50 10.05 -4.93 1.47
C LEU A 50 11.37 -4.98 2.28
N PRO A 51 11.88 -6.17 2.59
CA PRO A 51 13.15 -6.31 3.28
C PRO A 51 14.30 -5.73 2.44
N ALA A 52 15.27 -5.12 3.11
CA ALA A 52 16.51 -4.66 2.53
C ALA A 52 17.64 -4.80 3.56
N ASP A 53 18.89 -4.63 3.11
CA ASP A 53 20.07 -4.85 3.94
C ASP A 53 20.11 -3.99 5.22
N THR A 54 19.54 -2.80 5.17
CA THR A 54 19.51 -1.89 6.31
C THR A 54 18.14 -1.20 6.47
N PRO A 55 17.76 -0.82 7.71
CA PRO A 55 16.54 -0.08 7.95
C PRO A 55 16.44 1.24 7.16
N GLU A 56 17.57 1.90 6.92
CA GLU A 56 17.63 3.15 6.15
C GLU A 56 17.25 2.91 4.69
N LYS A 57 17.70 1.79 4.09
CA LYS A 57 17.31 1.39 2.73
C LYS A 57 15.82 1.07 2.65
N VAL A 58 15.27 0.37 3.66
CA VAL A 58 13.82 0.11 3.74
C VAL A 58 13.04 1.43 3.78
N MET A 59 13.46 2.37 4.61
CA MET A 59 12.81 3.69 4.70
C MET A 59 12.91 4.46 3.37
N GLN A 60 14.07 4.40 2.70
CA GLN A 60 14.26 5.02 1.40
C GLN A 60 13.31 4.43 0.34
N GLN A 61 13.18 3.10 0.29
CA GLN A 61 12.24 2.43 -0.63
C GLN A 61 10.79 2.88 -0.38
N ILE A 62 10.39 2.96 0.89
CA ILE A 62 9.05 3.47 1.26
C ILE A 62 8.85 4.89 0.74
N ASP A 63 9.87 5.76 0.86
CA ASP A 63 9.79 7.13 0.37
C ASP A 63 9.72 7.20 -1.17
N GLU A 64 10.50 6.38 -1.86
CA GLU A 64 10.48 6.28 -3.32
C GLU A 64 9.10 5.83 -3.82
N ASP A 65 8.51 4.80 -3.22
CA ASP A 65 7.18 4.31 -3.58
C ASP A 65 6.08 5.35 -3.29
N ILE A 66 6.15 6.06 -2.16
CA ILE A 66 5.25 7.17 -1.87
C ILE A 66 5.34 8.25 -2.96
N GLN A 67 6.54 8.62 -3.39
CA GLN A 67 6.71 9.60 -4.46
C GLN A 67 6.19 9.07 -5.81
N PHE A 68 6.43 7.80 -6.09
CA PHE A 68 5.91 7.17 -7.29
C PHE A 68 4.37 7.15 -7.33
N ILE A 69 3.72 6.77 -6.24
CA ILE A 69 2.26 6.83 -6.11
C ILE A 69 1.74 8.25 -6.33
N LYS A 70 2.43 9.27 -5.81
CA LYS A 70 2.08 10.67 -6.05
C LYS A 70 2.17 11.03 -7.54
N GLN A 71 3.20 10.58 -8.24
CA GLN A 71 3.34 10.79 -9.68
C GLN A 71 2.19 10.12 -10.47
N ILE A 72 1.80 8.90 -10.09
CA ILE A 72 0.64 8.23 -10.69
C ILE A 72 -0.63 9.07 -10.51
N LYS A 73 -0.86 9.62 -9.31
CA LYS A 73 -2.02 10.48 -9.02
C LYS A 73 -1.97 11.83 -9.77
N GLU A 74 -0.78 12.34 -10.06
CA GLU A 74 -0.62 13.54 -10.91
C GLU A 74 -0.97 13.26 -12.38
N ILE A 75 -0.57 12.08 -12.88
CA ILE A 75 -0.87 11.64 -14.26
C ILE A 75 -2.37 11.36 -14.41
N ASN A 76 -2.92 10.57 -13.51
CA ASN A 76 -4.33 10.17 -13.52
C ASN A 76 -4.91 10.25 -12.09
N PRO A 77 -5.54 11.37 -11.71
CA PRO A 77 -6.13 11.55 -10.38
C PRO A 77 -7.20 10.53 -10.02
N ASP A 78 -7.86 9.94 -11.02
CA ASP A 78 -8.93 8.96 -10.83
C ASP A 78 -8.41 7.55 -10.56
N THR A 79 -7.10 7.30 -10.74
CA THR A 79 -6.48 6.01 -10.38
C THR A 79 -6.77 5.67 -8.93
N GLU A 80 -7.38 4.55 -8.67
CA GLU A 80 -7.52 4.02 -7.31
C GLU A 80 -6.22 3.36 -6.87
N ILE A 81 -5.86 3.54 -5.60
CA ILE A 81 -4.60 3.03 -5.03
C ILE A 81 -4.93 2.21 -3.79
N ILE A 82 -4.45 0.97 -3.79
CA ILE A 82 -4.48 0.08 -2.63
C ILE A 82 -3.04 -0.10 -2.15
N ILE A 83 -2.80 0.10 -0.87
CA ILE A 83 -1.48 -0.04 -0.26
C ILE A 83 -1.50 -1.22 0.70
N TYR A 84 -0.57 -2.15 0.49
CA TYR A 84 -0.27 -3.24 1.39
C TYR A 84 1.09 -3.03 2.03
N VAL A 85 1.21 -3.38 3.30
CA VAL A 85 2.51 -3.57 3.93
C VAL A 85 3.00 -4.97 3.54
N TYR A 86 4.23 -5.06 3.03
CA TYR A 86 4.77 -6.35 2.62
C TYR A 86 4.76 -7.34 3.80
N SER A 87 4.27 -8.52 3.54
CA SER A 87 4.29 -9.63 4.47
C SER A 87 4.91 -10.84 3.79
N PRO A 88 5.76 -11.58 4.50
CA PRO A 88 6.45 -12.73 3.91
C PRO A 88 5.45 -13.82 3.54
N VAL A 89 5.69 -14.43 2.39
CA VAL A 89 4.93 -15.58 1.90
C VAL A 89 5.89 -16.79 1.86
N PRO A 90 5.49 -17.97 2.38
CA PRO A 90 6.35 -19.15 2.45
C PRO A 90 6.49 -19.85 1.10
N THR A 91 7.01 -19.12 0.10
CA THR A 91 7.29 -19.67 -1.23
C THR A 91 8.78 -19.96 -1.34
N GLU A 92 9.17 -21.18 -0.97
CA GLU A 92 10.55 -21.63 -1.09
C GLU A 92 11.10 -21.44 -2.50
N GLY A 93 12.38 -21.04 -2.58
CA GLY A 93 13.08 -20.83 -3.84
C GLY A 93 12.89 -19.44 -4.46
N SER A 94 12.00 -18.61 -3.94
CA SER A 94 11.92 -17.22 -4.37
C SER A 94 13.05 -16.36 -3.76
N GLU A 95 13.50 -15.33 -4.48
CA GLU A 95 14.51 -14.41 -3.94
C GLU A 95 14.03 -13.73 -2.65
N LEU A 96 12.76 -13.32 -2.61
CA LEU A 96 12.17 -12.68 -1.44
C LEU A 96 12.10 -13.61 -0.22
N TYR A 97 11.83 -14.90 -0.43
CA TYR A 97 11.89 -15.89 0.65
C TYR A 97 13.28 -15.92 1.31
N ASN A 98 14.33 -15.97 0.48
CA ASN A 98 15.70 -16.00 0.96
C ASN A 98 16.09 -14.68 1.67
N GLU A 99 15.68 -13.52 1.15
CA GLU A 99 15.92 -12.23 1.78
C GLU A 99 15.23 -12.11 3.15
N VAL A 100 13.99 -12.60 3.24
CA VAL A 100 13.23 -12.62 4.50
C VAL A 100 13.93 -13.51 5.52
N GLN A 101 14.43 -14.71 5.14
CA GLN A 101 15.17 -15.59 6.05
C GLN A 101 16.45 -14.95 6.59
N LYS A 102 17.17 -14.15 5.79
CA LYS A 102 18.35 -13.39 6.23
C LYS A 102 18.05 -12.39 7.35
N THR A 103 16.80 -11.91 7.46
CA THR A 103 16.36 -11.05 8.56
C THR A 103 16.16 -11.80 9.90
N GLY A 104 16.32 -13.13 9.91
CA GLY A 104 16.04 -13.99 11.05
C GLY A 104 14.59 -14.44 11.17
N PHE A 105 13.75 -14.08 10.18
CA PHE A 105 12.37 -14.55 10.14
C PHE A 105 12.31 -16.04 9.83
N ARG A 106 11.45 -16.76 10.56
CA ARG A 106 11.24 -18.20 10.38
C ARG A 106 9.82 -18.42 9.86
N PHE A 107 9.73 -19.14 8.76
CA PHE A 107 8.44 -19.63 8.27
C PHE A 107 8.02 -20.87 9.06
N PRO A 108 6.70 -21.13 9.19
CA PRO A 108 6.21 -22.37 9.76
C PRO A 108 6.70 -23.59 8.95
N GLU A 109 7.24 -24.58 9.63
CA GLU A 109 7.77 -25.81 9.02
C GLU A 109 6.76 -26.97 9.07
N ASN A 110 5.77 -26.88 9.97
CA ASN A 110 4.74 -27.89 10.18
C ASN A 110 3.39 -27.22 10.51
N LEU A 111 2.32 -28.03 10.61
CA LEU A 111 0.95 -27.51 10.86
C LEU A 111 0.82 -26.88 12.24
N GLU A 112 1.53 -27.40 13.23
CA GLU A 112 1.50 -26.89 14.59
C GLU A 112 2.05 -25.46 14.67
N ASP A 113 3.09 -25.15 13.89
CA ASP A 113 3.68 -23.81 13.83
C ASP A 113 2.68 -22.78 13.29
N TRP A 114 1.77 -23.18 12.37
CA TRP A 114 0.71 -22.30 11.86
C TRP A 114 -0.34 -21.95 12.92
N LEU A 115 -0.42 -22.73 14.01
CA LEU A 115 -1.32 -22.45 15.14
C LEU A 115 -0.75 -21.42 16.12
N ASP A 116 0.49 -20.98 15.93
CA ASP A 116 1.07 -19.92 16.75
C ASP A 116 0.21 -18.64 16.66
N PRO A 117 -0.08 -17.99 17.81
CA PRO A 117 -0.91 -16.79 17.85
C PRO A 117 -0.48 -15.66 16.91
N GLN A 118 0.81 -15.56 16.57
CA GLN A 118 1.29 -14.58 15.60
C GLN A 118 0.67 -14.77 14.22
N TRP A 119 0.48 -16.02 13.77
CA TRP A 119 -0.13 -16.34 12.49
C TRP A 119 -1.64 -16.19 12.53
N ALA A 120 -2.29 -16.55 13.65
CA ALA A 120 -3.72 -16.37 13.84
C ALA A 120 -4.13 -14.90 13.83
N ASN A 121 -3.26 -13.99 14.29
CA ASN A 121 -3.49 -12.55 14.32
C ASN A 121 -2.88 -11.81 13.13
N PHE A 122 -2.35 -12.54 12.16
CA PHE A 122 -1.76 -11.95 10.96
C PHE A 122 -2.80 -11.19 10.14
N ASP A 123 -2.47 -9.96 9.78
CA ASP A 123 -3.29 -9.10 8.91
C ASP A 123 -2.35 -8.20 8.11
N LEU A 124 -2.41 -8.29 6.79
CA LEU A 124 -1.57 -7.54 5.85
C LEU A 124 -1.61 -6.02 6.04
N ARG A 125 -2.65 -5.50 6.69
CA ARG A 125 -2.83 -4.07 6.90
C ARG A 125 -2.67 -3.62 8.35
N LYS A 126 -3.06 -4.47 9.30
CA LYS A 126 -3.11 -4.09 10.70
C LYS A 126 -1.97 -4.70 11.51
N ASN A 127 -1.58 -5.91 11.19
CA ASN A 127 -0.57 -6.66 11.91
C ASN A 127 0.29 -7.49 10.93
N PRO A 128 1.04 -6.84 10.05
CA PRO A 128 1.94 -7.54 9.15
C PRO A 128 3.10 -8.16 9.94
N LEU A 129 3.45 -9.41 9.61
CA LEU A 129 4.62 -10.08 10.19
C LEU A 129 5.89 -9.58 9.50
N THR A 130 6.42 -8.46 9.93
CA THR A 130 7.51 -7.74 9.26
C THR A 130 8.59 -7.32 10.26
N PRO A 131 9.43 -8.26 10.77
CA PRO A 131 10.40 -7.97 11.81
C PRO A 131 11.48 -6.93 11.41
N TRP A 132 11.70 -6.70 10.11
CA TRP A 132 12.61 -5.66 9.59
C TRP A 132 11.97 -4.28 9.57
N LEU A 133 10.64 -4.16 9.70
CA LEU A 133 9.97 -2.88 9.74
C LEU A 133 9.91 -2.35 11.17
N LYS A 134 10.46 -1.18 11.37
CA LYS A 134 10.27 -0.45 12.61
C LYS A 134 8.85 0.14 12.67
N PRO A 135 8.26 0.32 13.87
CA PRO A 135 6.90 0.87 14.00
C PRO A 135 6.69 2.19 13.25
N GLU A 136 7.71 3.08 13.24
CA GLU A 136 7.64 4.34 12.53
C GLU A 136 7.52 4.19 11.00
N MET A 137 8.02 3.10 10.43
CA MET A 137 7.90 2.79 8.99
C MET A 137 6.47 2.37 8.66
N VAL A 138 5.90 1.46 9.45
CA VAL A 138 4.51 1.02 9.33
C VAL A 138 3.56 2.21 9.49
N ASP A 139 3.78 3.01 10.54
CA ASP A 139 3.01 4.23 10.77
C ASP A 139 3.09 5.20 9.60
N LYS A 140 4.25 5.35 8.97
CA LYS A 140 4.43 6.22 7.82
C LYS A 140 3.59 5.75 6.63
N ILE A 141 3.61 4.45 6.34
CA ILE A 141 2.81 3.84 5.26
C ILE A 141 1.31 4.07 5.51
N LEU A 142 0.81 3.69 6.70
CA LEU A 142 -0.60 3.80 7.06
C LEU A 142 -1.08 5.26 7.14
N ASN A 143 -0.22 6.15 7.61
CA ASN A 143 -0.54 7.58 7.66
C ASN A 143 -0.52 8.22 6.26
N PHE A 144 0.38 7.79 5.39
CA PHE A 144 0.36 8.19 3.98
C PHE A 144 -0.94 7.73 3.29
N GLU A 145 -1.33 6.48 3.46
CA GLU A 145 -2.60 5.95 2.95
C GLU A 145 -3.79 6.80 3.44
N THR A 146 -3.81 7.14 4.73
CA THR A 146 -4.85 8.00 5.32
C THR A 146 -4.93 9.36 4.61
N VAL A 147 -3.78 10.00 4.38
CA VAL A 147 -3.70 11.31 3.71
C VAL A 147 -4.05 11.20 2.23
N LEU A 148 -3.58 10.16 1.55
CA LEU A 148 -3.87 9.88 0.14
C LEU A 148 -5.38 9.71 -0.08
N ASN A 149 -6.03 8.87 0.72
CA ASN A 149 -7.47 8.59 0.62
C ASN A 149 -8.34 9.81 0.97
N ALA A 150 -7.87 10.68 1.86
CA ALA A 150 -8.54 11.94 2.13
C ALA A 150 -8.38 12.96 0.98
N GLN A 151 -7.23 12.98 0.31
CA GLN A 151 -6.97 13.85 -0.84
C GLN A 151 -7.69 13.39 -2.10
N PHE A 152 -7.75 12.08 -2.32
CA PHE A 152 -8.40 11.42 -3.45
C PHE A 152 -9.40 10.39 -2.96
N PRO A 153 -10.56 10.82 -2.43
CA PRO A 153 -11.62 9.89 -2.04
C PRO A 153 -12.01 9.03 -3.23
N THR A 154 -12.05 7.71 -3.04
CA THR A 154 -12.29 6.76 -4.11
C THR A 154 -13.68 6.94 -4.72
N LEU A 155 -13.88 6.50 -5.94
CA LEU A 155 -15.19 6.51 -6.60
C LEU A 155 -16.18 5.59 -5.88
N SER A 156 -15.66 4.54 -5.26
CA SER A 156 -16.47 3.62 -4.45
C SER A 156 -16.92 4.23 -3.12
N ASP A 157 -16.35 5.37 -2.70
CA ASP A 157 -16.86 6.16 -1.58
C ASP A 157 -18.12 6.98 -1.99
N TYR A 158 -18.99 6.37 -2.78
CA TYR A 158 -20.21 7.00 -3.32
C TYR A 158 -21.18 7.55 -2.25
N LYS A 159 -21.06 7.10 -1.01
CA LYS A 159 -21.86 7.57 0.12
C LYS A 159 -21.40 8.92 0.67
N LEU A 160 -20.21 9.39 0.28
CA LEU A 160 -19.74 10.71 0.67
C LEU A 160 -20.47 11.79 -0.12
N THR A 161 -21.01 12.78 0.59
CA THR A 161 -21.55 13.98 -0.02
C THR A 161 -20.45 14.82 -0.66
N SER A 162 -20.77 15.66 -1.65
CA SER A 162 -19.81 16.59 -2.25
C SER A 162 -19.16 17.52 -1.24
N PHE A 163 -19.89 17.91 -0.20
CA PHE A 163 -19.35 18.73 0.90
C PHE A 163 -18.29 17.95 1.69
N GLN A 164 -18.56 16.72 2.07
CA GLN A 164 -17.62 15.87 2.81
C GLN A 164 -16.35 15.63 2.01
N ARG A 165 -16.47 15.31 0.70
CA ARG A 165 -15.32 15.14 -0.20
C ARG A 165 -14.46 16.39 -0.24
N LYS A 166 -15.04 17.55 -0.54
CA LYS A 166 -14.32 18.83 -0.62
C LYS A 166 -13.66 19.21 0.70
N THR A 167 -14.30 18.92 1.83
CA THR A 167 -13.76 19.21 3.16
C THR A 167 -12.53 18.35 3.43
N MET A 168 -12.59 17.03 3.21
CA MET A 168 -11.45 16.15 3.36
C MET A 168 -10.30 16.55 2.44
N GLN A 169 -10.57 16.84 1.16
CA GLN A 169 -9.58 17.29 0.20
C GLN A 169 -8.90 18.60 0.62
N LYS A 170 -9.65 19.54 1.14
CA LYS A 170 -9.11 20.84 1.60
C LYS A 170 -8.16 20.64 2.80
N ILE A 171 -8.56 19.82 3.78
CA ILE A 171 -7.76 19.55 4.98
C ILE A 171 -6.51 18.75 4.62
N SER A 172 -6.63 17.72 3.78
CA SER A 172 -5.51 16.84 3.39
C SER A 172 -4.52 17.50 2.43
N SER A 173 -4.96 18.51 1.66
CA SER A 173 -4.17 19.12 0.59
C SER A 173 -2.81 19.66 1.04
N VAL A 174 -2.75 20.32 2.19
CA VAL A 174 -1.49 20.84 2.73
C VAL A 174 -0.56 19.70 3.12
N ARG A 175 -1.10 18.68 3.81
CA ARG A 175 -0.32 17.48 4.20
C ARG A 175 0.21 16.74 2.98
N TYR A 176 -0.65 16.47 2.03
CA TYR A 176 -0.30 15.74 0.81
C TYR A 176 0.78 16.46 0.00
N LYS A 177 0.60 17.76 -0.25
CA LYS A 177 1.57 18.57 -1.02
C LYS A 177 2.92 18.68 -0.32
N LYS A 178 2.94 18.91 1.00
CA LYS A 178 4.17 19.08 1.79
C LYS A 178 4.78 17.76 2.29
N GLY A 179 4.16 16.61 2.04
CA GLY A 179 4.63 15.32 2.53
C GLY A 179 4.53 15.15 4.05
N ILE A 180 3.55 15.80 4.71
CA ILE A 180 3.37 15.75 6.16
C ILE A 180 2.41 14.59 6.49
N TYR A 181 2.94 13.39 6.69
CA TYR A 181 2.13 12.21 6.98
C TYR A 181 2.05 11.87 8.47
N LYS A 182 2.91 12.48 9.29
CA LYS A 182 2.95 12.19 10.73
C LYS A 182 1.65 12.65 11.43
N LEU A 183 1.05 11.72 12.20
CA LEU A 183 -0.10 11.98 13.10
C LEU A 183 -1.31 12.69 12.42
N PRO A 184 -1.93 12.12 11.36
CA PRO A 184 -3.06 12.73 10.68
C PRO A 184 -4.38 12.49 11.46
N TYR A 185 -4.44 12.86 12.74
CA TYR A 185 -5.57 12.55 13.61
C TYR A 185 -6.88 13.17 13.14
N GLU A 186 -6.85 14.39 12.61
CA GLU A 186 -8.02 15.07 12.05
C GLU A 186 -8.60 14.30 10.87
N LEU A 187 -7.74 13.73 9.99
CA LEU A 187 -8.19 12.95 8.86
C LEU A 187 -8.71 11.57 9.31
N LYS A 188 -8.03 10.92 10.24
CA LYS A 188 -8.50 9.65 10.83
C LYS A 188 -9.87 9.80 11.47
N ALA A 189 -10.11 10.91 12.20
CA ALA A 189 -11.41 11.20 12.80
C ALA A 189 -12.49 11.39 11.74
N LEU A 190 -12.24 12.22 10.71
CA LEU A 190 -13.20 12.44 9.62
C LEU A 190 -13.50 11.16 8.85
N GLN A 191 -12.50 10.36 8.55
CA GLN A 191 -12.67 9.08 7.88
C GLN A 191 -13.49 8.11 8.74
N LYS A 192 -13.23 8.04 10.04
CA LYS A 192 -14.01 7.19 10.95
C LYS A 192 -15.50 7.57 11.00
N PHE A 193 -15.82 8.86 10.95
CA PHE A 193 -17.20 9.34 11.04
C PHE A 193 -17.92 9.35 9.69
N TRP A 194 -17.25 9.65 8.61
CA TRP A 194 -17.86 9.87 7.29
C TRP A 194 -17.70 8.69 6.34
N LEU A 195 -16.52 8.06 6.34
CA LEU A 195 -16.32 6.81 5.66
C LEU A 195 -16.82 5.75 6.65
N LYS A 196 -18.02 5.22 6.45
CA LYS A 196 -18.29 3.90 6.99
C LYS A 196 -17.28 2.99 6.32
N TYR A 197 -16.23 2.71 7.04
CA TYR A 197 -15.02 2.07 6.60
C TYR A 197 -15.33 0.97 5.61
N ARG A 198 -14.85 1.12 4.39
CA ARG A 198 -14.70 0.03 3.48
C ARG A 198 -13.62 -0.85 4.08
N ARG A 199 -14.00 -1.90 4.77
CA ARG A 199 -13.05 -2.98 4.99
C ARG A 199 -12.59 -3.36 3.60
N PRO A 200 -11.28 -3.40 3.29
CA PRO A 200 -10.84 -4.08 2.11
C PRO A 200 -11.47 -5.45 2.22
N GLU A 201 -12.20 -5.83 1.20
CA GLU A 201 -12.61 -7.20 1.04
C GLU A 201 -11.32 -8.00 0.92
N VAL A 202 -10.80 -8.44 2.04
CA VAL A 202 -9.95 -9.62 2.05
C VAL A 202 -10.93 -10.70 1.66
N GLU A 203 -10.79 -11.17 0.43
CA GLU A 203 -11.67 -12.17 -0.16
C GLU A 203 -11.95 -13.26 0.87
N GLY A 204 -13.20 -13.35 1.32
CA GLY A 204 -13.72 -14.48 2.06
C GLY A 204 -13.70 -14.43 3.60
N PHE A 205 -13.20 -13.40 4.25
CA PHE A 205 -13.21 -13.35 5.73
C PHE A 205 -14.03 -12.18 6.26
N TYR A 206 -15.29 -12.46 6.60
CA TYR A 206 -16.09 -11.59 7.47
C TYR A 206 -15.72 -11.90 8.92
N THR A 207 -15.03 -11.00 9.58
CA THR A 207 -15.04 -10.96 11.05
C THR A 207 -16.12 -9.97 11.47
N GLU A 208 -17.17 -10.49 12.10
CA GLU A 208 -18.19 -9.70 12.78
C GLU A 208 -17.60 -8.75 13.83
#